data_128e0a56bc3a7baf8682ff6f9bb5280b
#
_entry.id   128e0a56bc3a7baf8682ff6f9bb5280b
#
_cell.length_a   1.000
_cell.length_b   1.000
_cell.length_c   1.000
_cell.angle_alpha   90.00
_cell.angle_beta   90.00
_cell.angle_gamma   90.00
#
_symmetry.space_group_name_H-M   'P 1'
#
loop_
_entity.id
_entity.type
_entity.pdbx_description
1 polymer ?
#
loop_
_entity_poly.entity_id
_entity_poly.type
_entity_poly.pdbx_seq_one_letter_code
_entity_poly.pdbx_strand_id
1 'polypeptide(L)'
;MLAVRVLHVSRHRNGTTGSVMNRVLVTGGSGFLGAHAIVKLLRAGYRVRTTIRNPDRASMVRAMIVAGGAQNREGLEFAVTDLMRDEGWAEAMRECEYLLHIASPFPGGPPRDEDELVRPARDGSLRVLRAAREAGVRRVVLTSSFAAIGYGHGAREAIHTERDWTDLAGLDVTPYIRSKTLAERAAWDFIETEGGALELAVVNPVGIFGPVLGADYSSSIGLLKALLDGAMPAVPRLAFGVVDVRDAADLHLRRCAIRGRTGSVSSRYRGRC
;
A
#
# COMPACT_ATOMS: atom_id res chain seq x y z
N MET A 1 3.21 -3.08 -14.93
CA MET A 1 2.90 -4.44 -14.41
C MET A 1 2.51 -4.30 -12.95
N LEU A 2 1.41 -4.91 -12.54
CA LEU A 2 0.98 -4.99 -11.14
C LEU A 2 0.91 -6.49 -10.79
N ALA A 3 1.66 -6.92 -9.79
CA ALA A 3 1.53 -8.26 -9.24
C ALA A 3 0.68 -8.20 -7.95
N VAL A 4 -0.11 -9.24 -7.70
CA VAL A 4 -0.96 -9.33 -6.52
C VAL A 4 -0.88 -10.73 -5.94
N ARG A 5 -0.42 -10.86 -4.71
CA ARG A 5 -0.50 -12.10 -3.93
C ARG A 5 -1.74 -12.10 -3.06
N VAL A 6 -2.42 -13.25 -3.03
CA VAL A 6 -3.56 -13.46 -2.12
C VAL A 6 -3.44 -14.85 -1.51
N LEU A 7 -3.31 -14.93 -0.20
CA LEU A 7 -3.55 -16.15 0.56
C LEU A 7 -4.98 -16.12 1.10
N HIS A 8 -5.67 -17.23 0.94
CA HIS A 8 -7.04 -17.40 1.39
C HIS A 8 -7.06 -18.46 2.50
N VAL A 9 -7.30 -18.02 3.72
CA VAL A 9 -7.68 -18.93 4.81
C VAL A 9 -9.19 -18.97 4.84
N SER A 10 -9.78 -20.03 4.23
CA SER A 10 -11.23 -20.26 4.25
C SER A 10 -11.71 -20.65 5.63
N ARG A 11 -12.38 -19.74 6.33
CA ARG A 11 -13.35 -20.10 7.37
C ARG A 11 -14.65 -19.34 7.09
N HIS A 12 -15.70 -20.11 6.77
CA HIS A 12 -17.05 -19.62 6.58
C HIS A 12 -17.55 -18.98 7.88
N ARG A 13 -17.83 -17.68 7.84
CA ARG A 13 -18.77 -17.05 8.77
C ARG A 13 -19.96 -16.58 7.96
N ASN A 14 -21.12 -17.19 8.22
CA ASN A 14 -22.43 -16.68 7.81
C ASN A 14 -22.66 -15.37 8.57
N GLY A 15 -22.59 -14.24 7.90
CA GLY A 15 -22.85 -12.92 8.46
C GLY A 15 -24.10 -12.34 7.84
N THR A 16 -25.04 -12.02 8.67
CA THR A 16 -26.33 -11.34 8.46
C THR A 16 -26.20 -10.07 7.60
N THR A 17 -27.08 -9.97 6.63
CA THR A 17 -27.33 -8.82 5.78
C THR A 17 -27.98 -7.68 6.58
N GLY A 18 -27.17 -6.71 6.98
CA GLY A 18 -27.62 -5.38 7.36
C GLY A 18 -26.78 -4.39 6.54
N SER A 19 -27.43 -3.42 5.91
CA SER A 19 -26.79 -2.33 5.16
C SER A 19 -26.05 -1.40 6.12
N VAL A 20 -24.97 -1.89 6.71
CA VAL A 20 -23.99 -1.04 7.41
C VAL A 20 -22.99 -0.63 6.36
N MET A 21 -22.89 0.67 6.08
CA MET A 21 -21.83 1.19 5.22
C MET A 21 -20.49 0.80 5.84
N ASN A 22 -19.80 -0.16 5.21
CA ASN A 22 -18.57 -0.75 5.74
C ASN A 22 -17.50 0.34 5.87
N ARG A 23 -16.95 0.48 7.08
CA ARG A 23 -15.83 1.40 7.32
C ARG A 23 -14.52 0.75 6.87
N VAL A 24 -13.71 1.53 6.16
CA VAL A 24 -12.38 1.14 5.71
C VAL A 24 -11.35 2.05 6.38
N LEU A 25 -10.36 1.47 7.02
CA LEU A 25 -9.19 2.21 7.46
C LEU A 25 -8.19 2.32 6.30
N VAL A 26 -7.66 3.52 6.05
CA VAL A 26 -6.59 3.76 5.08
C VAL A 26 -5.40 4.34 5.82
N THR A 27 -4.29 3.63 5.91
CA THR A 27 -3.06 4.23 6.42
C THR A 27 -2.34 5.02 5.33
N GLY A 28 -1.71 6.13 5.70
CA GLY A 28 -0.97 6.94 4.75
C GLY A 28 -1.85 7.76 3.81
N GLY A 29 -3.04 8.19 4.26
CA GLY A 29 -3.97 8.96 3.45
C GLY A 29 -3.48 10.34 3.00
N SER A 30 -2.44 10.88 3.62
CA SER A 30 -1.76 12.10 3.18
C SER A 30 -0.76 11.86 2.04
N GLY A 31 -0.48 10.60 1.68
CA GLY A 31 0.41 10.24 0.59
C GLY A 31 -0.30 10.17 -0.75
N PHE A 32 0.48 10.09 -1.83
CA PHE A 32 0.02 10.11 -3.21
C PHE A 32 -1.02 9.01 -3.51
N LEU A 33 -0.69 7.73 -3.27
CA LEU A 33 -1.60 6.61 -3.48
C LEU A 33 -2.76 6.63 -2.46
N GLY A 34 -2.47 6.97 -1.20
CA GLY A 34 -3.48 6.99 -0.13
C GLY A 34 -4.62 7.95 -0.40
N ALA A 35 -4.33 9.17 -0.88
CA ALA A 35 -5.35 10.14 -1.24
C ALA A 35 -6.25 9.64 -2.38
N HIS A 36 -5.69 9.04 -3.43
CA HIS A 36 -6.47 8.44 -4.51
C HIS A 36 -7.33 7.26 -4.05
N ALA A 37 -6.81 6.42 -3.14
CA ALA A 37 -7.57 5.32 -2.55
C ALA A 37 -8.77 5.84 -1.73
N ILE A 38 -8.57 6.89 -0.92
CA ILE A 38 -9.66 7.54 -0.16
C ILE A 38 -10.73 8.09 -1.11
N VAL A 39 -10.33 8.82 -2.17
CA VAL A 39 -11.27 9.36 -3.16
C VAL A 39 -12.12 8.25 -3.77
N LYS A 40 -11.51 7.12 -4.16
CA LYS A 40 -12.23 6.00 -4.74
C LYS A 40 -13.19 5.34 -3.75
N LEU A 41 -12.76 5.13 -2.50
CA LEU A 41 -13.59 4.55 -1.45
C LEU A 41 -14.82 5.42 -1.15
N LEU A 42 -14.63 6.74 -0.98
CA LEU A 42 -15.72 7.67 -0.73
C LEU A 42 -16.72 7.73 -1.89
N ARG A 43 -16.23 7.71 -3.14
CA ARG A 43 -17.07 7.64 -4.35
C ARG A 43 -17.85 6.33 -4.44
N ALA A 44 -17.29 5.24 -3.92
CA ALA A 44 -17.96 3.94 -3.85
C ALA A 44 -18.92 3.81 -2.65
N GLY A 45 -19.11 4.88 -1.84
CA GLY A 45 -20.04 4.90 -0.72
C GLY A 45 -19.51 4.34 0.59
N TYR A 46 -18.21 4.05 0.71
CA TYR A 46 -17.62 3.61 1.96
C TYR A 46 -17.45 4.78 2.95
N ARG A 47 -17.54 4.50 4.24
CA ARG A 47 -16.99 5.37 5.28
C ARG A 47 -15.50 5.10 5.37
N VAL A 48 -14.70 6.15 5.41
CA VAL A 48 -13.24 6.04 5.43
C VAL A 48 -12.70 6.67 6.69
N ARG A 49 -11.89 5.93 7.43
CA ARG A 49 -11.00 6.50 8.44
C ARG A 49 -9.59 6.49 7.88
N THR A 50 -8.85 7.59 8.05
CA THR A 50 -7.46 7.61 7.60
C THR A 50 -6.52 8.00 8.74
N THR A 51 -5.31 7.44 8.71
CA THR A 51 -4.32 7.76 9.72
C THR A 51 -3.45 8.94 9.29
N ILE A 52 -3.15 9.81 10.23
CA ILE A 52 -2.20 10.91 10.12
C ILE A 52 -1.28 10.91 11.34
N ARG A 53 -0.02 11.32 11.17
CA ARG A 53 0.92 11.48 12.30
C ARG A 53 0.76 12.81 13.02
N ASN A 54 0.42 13.86 12.27
CA ASN A 54 0.18 15.19 12.78
C ASN A 54 -1.26 15.61 12.45
N PRO A 55 -2.10 15.96 13.45
CA PRO A 55 -3.47 16.43 13.25
C PRO A 55 -3.60 17.62 12.29
N ASP A 56 -2.62 18.50 12.23
CA ASP A 56 -2.61 19.69 11.36
C ASP A 56 -2.68 19.31 9.86
N ARG A 57 -2.30 18.08 9.51
CA ARG A 57 -2.38 17.58 8.14
C ARG A 57 -3.81 17.24 7.68
N ALA A 58 -4.78 17.22 8.59
CA ALA A 58 -6.16 16.86 8.25
C ALA A 58 -6.78 17.80 7.22
N SER A 59 -6.51 19.11 7.32
CA SER A 59 -6.98 20.12 6.37
C SER A 59 -6.42 19.90 4.97
N MET A 60 -5.13 19.58 4.87
CA MET A 60 -4.46 19.25 3.61
C MET A 60 -5.05 18.00 2.97
N VAL A 61 -5.25 16.93 3.75
CA VAL A 61 -5.87 15.69 3.25
C VAL A 61 -7.28 15.99 2.72
N ARG A 62 -8.09 16.76 3.45
CA ARG A 62 -9.42 17.18 2.98
C ARG A 62 -9.35 17.93 1.65
N ALA A 63 -8.39 18.85 1.49
CA ALA A 63 -8.19 19.57 0.24
C ALA A 63 -7.82 18.62 -0.92
N MET A 64 -6.95 17.63 -0.68
CA MET A 64 -6.60 16.60 -1.67
C MET A 64 -7.85 15.79 -2.10
N ILE A 65 -8.71 15.42 -1.17
CA ILE A 65 -9.92 14.65 -1.46
C ILE A 65 -10.92 15.48 -2.28
N VAL A 66 -11.01 16.77 -2.02
CA VAL A 66 -11.80 17.72 -2.84
C VAL A 66 -11.22 17.82 -4.24
N ALA A 67 -9.92 18.04 -4.37
CA ALA A 67 -9.22 18.10 -5.66
C ALA A 67 -9.41 16.80 -6.46
N GLY A 68 -9.46 15.65 -5.77
CA GLY A 68 -9.79 14.35 -6.35
C GLY A 68 -11.28 14.19 -6.73
N GLY A 69 -12.16 15.16 -6.42
CA GLY A 69 -13.56 15.17 -6.80
C GLY A 69 -14.45 14.23 -6.00
N ALA A 70 -14.13 13.90 -4.75
CA ALA A 70 -15.05 13.23 -3.86
C ALA A 70 -16.04 14.23 -3.25
N GLN A 71 -17.33 13.97 -3.40
CA GLN A 71 -18.40 14.84 -2.91
C GLN A 71 -18.78 14.52 -1.46
N ASN A 72 -18.77 13.25 -1.07
CA ASN A 72 -19.12 12.81 0.28
C ASN A 72 -17.93 12.98 1.24
N ARG A 73 -17.82 14.16 1.86
CA ARG A 73 -16.74 14.51 2.80
C ARG A 73 -17.06 14.11 4.24
N GLU A 74 -18.33 13.93 4.57
CA GLU A 74 -18.80 13.55 5.91
C GLU A 74 -18.38 12.12 6.27
N GLY A 75 -18.16 11.28 5.25
CA GLY A 75 -17.68 9.92 5.43
C GLY A 75 -16.17 9.80 5.76
N LEU A 76 -15.42 10.92 5.88
CA LEU A 76 -13.97 10.92 6.15
C LEU A 76 -13.66 11.30 7.60
N GLU A 77 -13.10 10.34 8.33
CA GLU A 77 -12.62 10.46 9.71
C GLU A 77 -11.08 10.41 9.74
N PHE A 78 -10.48 10.95 10.82
CA PHE A 78 -9.04 10.91 11.05
C PHE A 78 -8.72 10.21 12.37
N ALA A 79 -7.63 9.44 12.37
CA ALA A 79 -7.03 8.87 13.56
C ALA A 79 -5.53 9.22 13.60
N VAL A 80 -5.04 9.54 14.78
CA VAL A 80 -3.61 9.84 14.96
C VAL A 80 -2.89 8.55 15.33
N THR A 81 -1.96 8.13 14.48
CA THR A 81 -1.12 6.94 14.70
C THR A 81 0.27 7.15 14.11
N ASP A 82 1.24 6.40 14.62
CA ASP A 82 2.58 6.32 14.05
C ASP A 82 2.97 4.84 13.86
N LEU A 83 3.56 4.49 12.72
CA LEU A 83 4.05 3.13 12.45
C LEU A 83 5.15 2.69 13.43
N MET A 84 5.81 3.66 14.09
CA MET A 84 6.87 3.39 15.06
C MET A 84 6.37 3.28 16.50
N ARG A 85 5.07 3.45 16.75
CA ARG A 85 4.45 3.44 18.07
C ARG A 85 3.23 2.55 18.10
N ASP A 86 2.92 1.99 19.27
CA ASP A 86 1.76 1.08 19.42
C ASP A 86 0.46 1.83 19.70
N GLU A 87 0.56 3.10 20.15
CA GLU A 87 -0.58 3.90 20.56
C GLU A 87 -1.48 4.28 19.38
N GLY A 88 -2.78 4.32 19.63
CA GLY A 88 -3.81 4.81 18.73
C GLY A 88 -4.30 3.77 17.70
N TRP A 89 -3.63 2.64 17.51
CA TRP A 89 -4.01 1.66 16.49
C TRP A 89 -5.33 0.96 16.78
N ALA A 90 -5.58 0.59 18.06
CA ALA A 90 -6.84 -0.04 18.47
C ALA A 90 -8.03 0.87 18.17
N GLU A 91 -7.92 2.17 18.50
CA GLU A 91 -8.94 3.17 18.21
C GLU A 91 -9.10 3.41 16.71
N ALA A 92 -7.98 3.50 15.98
CA ALA A 92 -8.01 3.69 14.53
C ALA A 92 -8.75 2.56 13.81
N MET A 93 -8.65 1.32 14.30
CA MET A 93 -9.26 0.14 13.70
C MET A 93 -10.67 -0.18 14.19
N ARG A 94 -11.14 0.51 15.23
CA ARG A 94 -12.48 0.26 15.80
C ARG A 94 -13.57 0.37 14.73
N GLU A 95 -14.41 -0.66 14.62
CA GLU A 95 -15.49 -0.78 13.64
C GLU A 95 -15.03 -0.78 12.16
N CYS A 96 -13.77 -1.00 11.88
CA CYS A 96 -13.30 -1.14 10.51
C CYS A 96 -13.40 -2.59 10.06
N GLU A 97 -14.08 -2.83 8.95
CA GLU A 97 -14.14 -4.18 8.35
C GLU A 97 -12.91 -4.48 7.52
N TYR A 98 -12.34 -3.45 6.89
CA TYR A 98 -11.19 -3.56 5.99
C TYR A 98 -10.12 -2.55 6.33
N LEU A 99 -8.89 -2.90 5.96
CA LEU A 99 -7.73 -2.03 6.07
C LEU A 99 -6.97 -1.99 4.74
N LEU A 100 -6.75 -0.78 4.21
CA LEU A 100 -5.76 -0.53 3.18
C LEU A 100 -4.49 0.00 3.85
N HIS A 101 -3.48 -0.87 3.99
CA HIS A 101 -2.20 -0.48 4.58
C HIS A 101 -1.26 0.04 3.49
N ILE A 102 -1.35 1.36 3.23
CA ILE A 102 -0.59 2.07 2.20
C ILE A 102 0.63 2.76 2.79
N ALA A 103 0.57 3.16 4.05
CA ALA A 103 1.68 3.82 4.73
C ALA A 103 2.93 2.91 4.73
N SER A 104 4.04 3.49 4.35
CA SER A 104 5.36 2.90 4.52
C SER A 104 6.32 3.98 4.99
N PRO A 105 7.16 3.72 5.99
CA PRO A 105 8.21 4.65 6.34
C PRO A 105 9.12 4.82 5.12
N PHE A 106 9.33 6.06 4.73
CA PHE A 106 10.30 6.41 3.69
C PHE A 106 11.23 7.46 4.29
N PRO A 107 12.51 7.17 4.48
CA PRO A 107 13.45 8.13 5.02
C PRO A 107 13.65 9.30 4.05
N GLY A 108 13.82 10.48 4.59
CA GLY A 108 14.02 11.71 3.81
C GLY A 108 15.39 11.82 3.15
N GLY A 109 16.24 10.77 3.19
CA GLY A 109 17.57 10.75 2.63
C GLY A 109 18.14 9.34 2.54
N PRO A 110 19.39 9.18 2.05
CA PRO A 110 20.06 7.88 2.02
C PRO A 110 20.23 7.35 3.44
N PRO A 111 19.90 6.07 3.69
CA PRO A 111 20.04 5.47 5.01
C PRO A 111 21.54 5.34 5.37
N ARG A 112 21.86 5.52 6.64
CA ARG A 112 23.20 5.29 7.16
C ARG A 112 23.48 3.81 7.33
N ASP A 113 22.43 3.05 7.61
CA ASP A 113 22.42 1.61 7.83
C ASP A 113 21.16 1.01 7.17
N GLU A 114 21.23 -0.22 6.67
CA GLU A 114 20.10 -0.94 6.09
C GLU A 114 18.94 -1.09 7.10
N ASP A 115 19.26 -1.28 8.37
CA ASP A 115 18.28 -1.43 9.45
C ASP A 115 17.39 -0.18 9.64
N GLU A 116 17.87 1.01 9.28
CA GLU A 116 17.05 2.23 9.30
C GLU A 116 15.85 2.16 8.33
N LEU A 117 15.93 1.31 7.30
CA LEU A 117 14.83 1.06 6.36
C LEU A 117 14.07 -0.22 6.70
N VAL A 118 14.80 -1.28 7.01
CA VAL A 118 14.22 -2.62 7.18
C VAL A 118 13.34 -2.68 8.43
N ARG A 119 13.85 -2.26 9.58
CA ARG A 119 13.11 -2.33 10.85
C ARG A 119 11.81 -1.54 10.81
N PRO A 120 11.79 -0.25 10.43
CA PRO A 120 10.54 0.50 10.39
C PRO A 120 9.51 -0.07 9.40
N ALA A 121 9.97 -0.57 8.25
CA ALA A 121 9.07 -1.14 7.26
C ALA A 121 8.47 -2.48 7.74
N ARG A 122 9.31 -3.36 8.28
CA ARG A 122 8.89 -4.68 8.79
C ARG A 122 8.06 -4.54 10.07
N ASP A 123 8.60 -3.88 11.08
CA ASP A 123 7.99 -3.82 12.42
C ASP A 123 6.72 -2.96 12.40
N GLY A 124 6.71 -1.88 11.59
CA GLY A 124 5.51 -1.08 11.35
C GLY A 124 4.40 -1.89 10.68
N SER A 125 4.71 -2.70 9.67
CA SER A 125 3.72 -3.57 9.03
C SER A 125 3.18 -4.63 10.00
N LEU A 126 4.05 -5.26 10.78
CA LEU A 126 3.65 -6.27 11.78
C LEU A 126 2.78 -5.65 12.89
N ARG A 127 3.11 -4.44 13.36
CA ARG A 127 2.29 -3.70 14.33
C ARG A 127 0.87 -3.50 13.82
N VAL A 128 0.75 -3.04 12.58
CA VAL A 128 -0.54 -2.81 11.95
C VAL A 128 -1.33 -4.10 11.76
N LEU A 129 -0.68 -5.19 11.37
CA LEU A 129 -1.31 -6.51 11.21
C LEU A 129 -1.79 -7.09 12.54
N ARG A 130 -1.01 -6.97 13.62
CA ARG A 130 -1.42 -7.38 14.97
C ARG A 130 -2.65 -6.62 15.42
N ALA A 131 -2.63 -5.29 15.32
CA ALA A 131 -3.76 -4.45 15.69
C ALA A 131 -5.00 -4.75 14.83
N ALA A 132 -4.85 -5.03 13.54
CA ALA A 132 -5.94 -5.43 12.66
C ALA A 132 -6.57 -6.77 13.08
N ARG A 133 -5.74 -7.77 13.41
CA ARG A 133 -6.20 -9.07 13.94
C ARG A 133 -6.97 -8.89 15.26
N GLU A 134 -6.43 -8.12 16.19
CA GLU A 134 -7.03 -7.87 17.51
C GLU A 134 -8.36 -7.12 17.41
N ALA A 135 -8.47 -6.17 16.50
CA ALA A 135 -9.69 -5.42 16.24
C ALA A 135 -10.75 -6.23 15.44
N GLY A 136 -10.42 -7.43 14.98
CA GLY A 136 -11.32 -8.26 14.19
C GLY A 136 -11.53 -7.75 12.76
N VAL A 137 -10.58 -6.98 12.23
CA VAL A 137 -10.57 -6.60 10.80
C VAL A 137 -10.60 -7.86 9.96
N ARG A 138 -11.45 -7.87 8.95
CA ARG A 138 -11.64 -9.05 8.10
C ARG A 138 -10.47 -9.23 7.13
N ARG A 139 -10.07 -8.15 6.46
CA ARG A 139 -9.01 -8.21 5.45
C ARG A 139 -8.13 -6.98 5.47
N VAL A 140 -6.83 -7.21 5.34
CA VAL A 140 -5.82 -6.20 5.07
C VAL A 140 -5.40 -6.29 3.59
N VAL A 141 -5.34 -5.13 2.92
CA VAL A 141 -4.69 -4.97 1.62
C VAL A 141 -3.40 -4.20 1.87
N LEU A 142 -2.27 -4.89 1.81
CA LEU A 142 -0.94 -4.32 2.03
C LEU A 142 -0.35 -3.80 0.72
N THR A 143 0.11 -2.56 0.71
CA THR A 143 0.93 -2.02 -0.38
C THR A 143 2.39 -2.39 -0.16
N SER A 144 2.85 -3.37 -0.90
CA SER A 144 4.27 -3.71 -1.01
C SER A 144 4.90 -2.99 -2.23
N SER A 145 5.75 -3.66 -2.97
CA SER A 145 6.42 -3.12 -4.16
C SER A 145 6.83 -4.26 -5.09
N PHE A 146 6.95 -3.97 -6.39
CA PHE A 146 7.64 -4.85 -7.33
C PHE A 146 9.08 -5.16 -6.88
N ALA A 147 9.67 -4.32 -6.04
CA ALA A 147 10.94 -4.55 -5.37
C ALA A 147 11.00 -5.87 -4.58
N ALA A 148 9.87 -6.40 -4.12
CA ALA A 148 9.83 -7.69 -3.43
C ALA A 148 9.78 -8.91 -4.38
N ILE A 149 9.68 -8.69 -5.69
CA ILE A 149 9.43 -9.74 -6.69
C ILE A 149 10.56 -9.86 -7.70
N GLY A 150 11.04 -8.75 -8.26
CA GLY A 150 11.69 -8.75 -9.57
C GLY A 150 13.18 -8.43 -9.60
N TYR A 151 13.88 -8.47 -8.46
CA TYR A 151 15.31 -8.12 -8.39
C TYR A 151 16.17 -9.30 -7.93
N GLY A 152 17.46 -9.22 -8.16
CA GLY A 152 18.44 -10.22 -7.73
C GLY A 152 18.59 -11.43 -8.65
N HIS A 153 17.86 -11.47 -9.77
CA HIS A 153 17.84 -12.65 -10.65
C HIS A 153 18.83 -12.59 -11.81
N GLY A 154 19.63 -11.53 -11.91
CA GLY A 154 20.47 -11.27 -13.11
C GLY A 154 19.62 -11.00 -14.36
N ALA A 155 20.24 -11.18 -15.54
CA ALA A 155 19.51 -11.07 -16.80
C ALA A 155 18.55 -12.26 -16.97
N ARG A 156 17.25 -11.98 -16.89
CA ARG A 156 16.18 -12.99 -17.01
C ARG A 156 15.18 -12.55 -18.07
N GLU A 157 14.93 -13.39 -19.07
CA GLU A 157 13.91 -13.18 -20.08
C GLU A 157 12.48 -13.54 -19.61
N ALA A 158 12.37 -14.27 -18.49
CA ALA A 158 11.08 -14.71 -17.96
C ALA A 158 10.29 -13.57 -17.31
N ILE A 159 8.97 -13.59 -17.49
CA ILE A 159 8.05 -12.65 -16.85
C ILE A 159 7.97 -12.97 -15.36
N HIS A 160 8.18 -11.97 -14.51
CA HIS A 160 7.97 -12.08 -13.07
C HIS A 160 6.47 -12.15 -12.74
N THR A 161 6.14 -13.01 -11.81
CA THR A 161 4.78 -13.23 -11.32
C THR A 161 4.68 -12.98 -9.82
N GLU A 162 3.48 -13.04 -9.28
CA GLU A 162 3.24 -13.00 -7.83
C GLU A 162 3.81 -14.19 -7.04
N ARG A 163 4.36 -15.20 -7.70
CA ARG A 163 5.03 -16.35 -7.06
C ARG A 163 6.53 -16.13 -6.87
N ASP A 164 7.08 -15.19 -7.63
CA ASP A 164 8.51 -14.90 -7.58
C ASP A 164 8.83 -14.01 -6.37
N TRP A 165 10.00 -14.23 -5.80
CA TRP A 165 10.59 -13.38 -4.77
C TRP A 165 11.92 -12.81 -5.25
N THR A 166 12.19 -11.57 -4.90
CA THR A 166 13.52 -10.98 -5.06
C THR A 166 14.56 -11.86 -4.35
N ASP A 167 15.65 -12.18 -5.07
CA ASP A 167 16.81 -12.85 -4.49
C ASP A 167 17.67 -11.80 -3.77
N LEU A 168 17.69 -11.87 -2.44
CA LEU A 168 18.41 -10.92 -1.61
C LEU A 168 19.95 -11.01 -1.71
N ALA A 169 20.49 -12.06 -2.36
CA ALA A 169 21.91 -12.19 -2.64
C ALA A 169 22.35 -11.49 -3.93
N GLY A 170 21.40 -10.99 -4.73
CA GLY A 170 21.69 -10.35 -6.01
C GLY A 170 22.40 -9.00 -5.87
N LEU A 171 23.27 -8.68 -6.82
CA LEU A 171 24.12 -7.47 -6.81
C LEU A 171 23.33 -6.16 -7.02
N ASP A 172 22.12 -6.24 -7.59
CA ASP A 172 21.20 -5.12 -7.84
C ASP A 172 20.23 -4.86 -6.68
N VAL A 173 20.39 -5.57 -5.55
CA VAL A 173 19.52 -5.45 -4.38
C VAL A 173 19.98 -4.29 -3.49
N THR A 174 19.29 -3.16 -3.60
CA THR A 174 19.52 -1.98 -2.76
C THR A 174 18.88 -2.16 -1.36
N PRO A 175 19.26 -1.34 -0.35
CA PRO A 175 18.60 -1.34 0.97
C PRO A 175 17.08 -1.17 0.90
N TYR A 176 16.58 -0.36 -0.03
CA TYR A 176 15.14 -0.22 -0.27
C TYR A 176 14.49 -1.53 -0.74
N ILE A 177 15.10 -2.19 -1.75
CA ILE A 177 14.60 -3.47 -2.28
C ILE A 177 14.56 -4.52 -1.16
N ARG A 178 15.64 -4.61 -0.39
CA ARG A 178 15.73 -5.51 0.78
C ARG A 178 14.63 -5.22 1.80
N SER A 179 14.41 -3.94 2.15
CA SER A 179 13.39 -3.55 3.13
C SER A 179 11.99 -3.96 2.71
N LYS A 180 11.64 -3.79 1.43
CA LYS A 180 10.34 -4.18 0.89
C LYS A 180 10.14 -5.68 0.86
N THR A 181 11.18 -6.41 0.46
CA THR A 181 11.15 -7.89 0.42
C THR A 181 10.97 -8.47 1.83
N LEU A 182 11.76 -7.99 2.79
CA LEU A 182 11.70 -8.50 4.17
C LEU A 182 10.40 -8.12 4.88
N ALA A 183 9.89 -6.91 4.64
CA ALA A 183 8.61 -6.49 5.21
C ALA A 183 7.44 -7.32 4.67
N GLU A 184 7.43 -7.62 3.37
CA GLU A 184 6.39 -8.46 2.78
C GLU A 184 6.47 -9.91 3.25
N ARG A 185 7.68 -10.50 3.30
CA ARG A 185 7.87 -11.85 3.84
C ARG A 185 7.38 -11.94 5.29
N ALA A 186 7.76 -10.99 6.13
CA ALA A 186 7.31 -10.95 7.53
C ALA A 186 5.77 -10.82 7.66
N ALA A 187 5.12 -10.09 6.75
CA ALA A 187 3.67 -10.01 6.73
C ALA A 187 3.01 -11.35 6.39
N TRP A 188 3.56 -12.11 5.44
CA TRP A 188 3.09 -13.45 5.11
C TRP A 188 3.34 -14.44 6.24
N ASP A 189 4.54 -14.46 6.83
CA ASP A 189 4.90 -15.31 7.98
C ASP A 189 3.95 -15.04 9.15
N PHE A 190 3.62 -13.77 9.43
CA PHE A 190 2.65 -13.42 10.46
C PHE A 190 1.26 -14.00 10.18
N ILE A 191 0.79 -13.92 8.94
CA ILE A 191 -0.54 -14.45 8.59
C ILE A 191 -0.58 -15.98 8.76
N GLU A 192 0.50 -16.66 8.37
CA GLU A 192 0.58 -18.14 8.50
C GLU A 192 0.66 -18.60 9.96
N THR A 193 1.38 -17.88 10.79
CA THR A 193 1.67 -18.30 12.17
C THR A 193 0.73 -17.69 13.20
N GLU A 194 0.37 -16.43 13.05
CA GLU A 194 -0.37 -15.67 14.04
C GLU A 194 -1.69 -15.04 13.50
N GLY A 195 -1.89 -15.00 12.19
CA GLY A 195 -2.97 -14.22 11.56
C GLY A 195 -4.39 -14.62 11.96
N GLY A 196 -4.61 -15.87 12.36
CA GLY A 196 -5.94 -16.35 12.77
C GLY A 196 -6.95 -16.29 11.62
N ALA A 197 -7.98 -15.46 11.76
CA ALA A 197 -9.01 -15.27 10.73
C ALA A 197 -8.76 -14.06 9.82
N LEU A 198 -7.66 -13.32 10.03
CA LEU A 198 -7.31 -12.16 9.23
C LEU A 198 -6.88 -12.57 7.82
N GLU A 199 -7.54 -12.02 6.81
CA GLU A 199 -7.16 -12.24 5.41
C GLU A 199 -6.12 -11.18 4.98
N LEU A 200 -5.11 -11.58 4.21
CA LEU A 200 -4.12 -10.67 3.61
C LEU A 200 -4.16 -10.74 2.09
N ALA A 201 -4.17 -9.58 1.45
CA ALA A 201 -3.88 -9.41 0.05
C ALA A 201 -2.73 -8.41 -0.08
N VAL A 202 -1.75 -8.70 -0.93
CA VAL A 202 -0.61 -7.80 -1.16
C VAL A 202 -0.66 -7.30 -2.59
N VAL A 203 -0.48 -5.99 -2.75
CA VAL A 203 -0.34 -5.32 -4.04
C VAL A 203 1.11 -4.87 -4.20
N ASN A 204 1.76 -5.30 -5.28
CA ASN A 204 3.15 -5.00 -5.60
C ASN A 204 3.22 -4.04 -6.81
N PRO A 205 3.04 -2.73 -6.61
CA PRO A 205 3.12 -1.78 -7.71
C PRO A 205 4.57 -1.58 -8.16
N VAL A 206 4.71 -1.28 -9.44
CA VAL A 206 5.90 -0.67 -10.04
C VAL A 206 5.90 0.84 -9.77
N GLY A 207 6.68 1.65 -10.49
CA GLY A 207 6.67 3.11 -10.35
C GLY A 207 5.25 3.68 -10.51
N ILE A 208 4.74 4.33 -9.47
CA ILE A 208 3.38 4.92 -9.48
C ILE A 208 3.47 6.35 -9.97
N PHE A 209 2.77 6.66 -11.07
CA PHE A 209 2.66 8.00 -11.64
C PHE A 209 1.20 8.39 -11.85
N GLY A 210 0.95 9.66 -12.12
CA GLY A 210 -0.39 10.15 -12.42
C GLY A 210 -0.67 11.53 -11.85
N PRO A 211 -1.94 12.00 -11.87
CA PRO A 211 -2.29 13.33 -11.39
C PRO A 211 -2.06 13.46 -9.88
N VAL A 212 -1.44 14.53 -9.46
CA VAL A 212 -1.22 14.87 -8.04
C VAL A 212 -2.44 15.61 -7.50
N LEU A 213 -2.82 15.30 -6.26
CA LEU A 213 -3.95 15.94 -5.57
C LEU A 213 -3.52 16.99 -4.55
N GLY A 214 -2.20 17.15 -4.34
CA GLY A 214 -1.64 18.12 -3.40
C GLY A 214 -0.16 18.36 -3.65
N ALA A 215 0.45 19.25 -2.86
CA ALA A 215 1.83 19.67 -3.05
C ALA A 215 2.89 18.71 -2.53
N ASP A 216 2.51 17.70 -1.73
CA ASP A 216 3.43 16.67 -1.24
C ASP A 216 3.66 15.62 -2.32
N TYR A 217 4.75 15.75 -3.05
CA TYR A 217 5.08 14.82 -4.12
C TYR A 217 5.66 13.51 -3.59
N SER A 218 5.19 12.39 -4.14
CA SER A 218 5.84 11.08 -3.94
C SER A 218 7.24 11.07 -4.59
N SER A 219 8.08 10.12 -4.21
CA SER A 219 9.43 9.99 -4.78
C SER A 219 9.41 9.85 -6.30
N SER A 220 8.43 9.13 -6.86
CA SER A 220 8.27 8.97 -8.31
C SER A 220 7.90 10.29 -9.00
N ILE A 221 6.99 11.06 -8.42
CA ILE A 221 6.63 12.39 -8.93
C ILE A 221 7.79 13.37 -8.74
N GLY A 222 8.49 13.31 -7.60
CA GLY A 222 9.69 14.11 -7.33
C GLY A 222 10.81 13.88 -8.35
N LEU A 223 11.03 12.63 -8.76
CA LEU A 223 11.98 12.29 -9.83
C LEU A 223 11.60 12.96 -11.15
N LEU A 224 10.33 12.83 -11.55
CA LEU A 224 9.84 13.47 -12.78
C LEU A 224 9.94 14.98 -12.72
N LYS A 225 9.58 15.57 -11.58
CA LYS A 225 9.71 17.02 -11.36
C LYS A 225 11.18 17.46 -11.48
N ALA A 226 12.11 16.77 -10.86
CA ALA A 226 13.53 17.10 -10.92
C ALA A 226 14.09 17.05 -12.36
N LEU A 227 13.62 16.09 -13.18
CA LEU A 227 13.97 16.03 -14.60
C LEU A 227 13.40 17.22 -15.38
N LEU A 228 12.13 17.56 -15.17
CA LEU A 228 11.46 18.68 -15.88
C LEU A 228 12.00 20.05 -15.48
N ASP A 229 12.36 20.23 -14.21
CA ASP A 229 12.94 21.47 -13.69
C ASP A 229 14.43 21.64 -14.07
N GLY A 230 15.04 20.66 -14.73
CA GLY A 230 16.48 20.69 -15.04
C GLY A 230 17.40 20.53 -13.82
N ALA A 231 16.86 20.06 -12.69
CA ALA A 231 17.63 19.86 -11.47
C ALA A 231 18.58 18.64 -11.55
N MET A 232 18.44 17.81 -12.57
CA MET A 232 19.34 16.68 -12.83
C MET A 232 20.31 17.06 -13.97
N PRO A 233 21.63 16.85 -13.78
CA PRO A 233 22.65 17.21 -14.75
C PRO A 233 22.61 16.35 -16.02
N ALA A 234 21.96 15.19 -15.97
CA ALA A 234 21.78 14.29 -17.09
C ALA A 234 20.53 13.44 -16.92
N VAL A 235 19.95 12.97 -18.00
CA VAL A 235 18.87 11.97 -17.99
C VAL A 235 19.47 10.59 -17.73
N PRO A 236 19.12 9.92 -16.61
CA PRO A 236 19.65 8.60 -16.32
C PRO A 236 19.12 7.56 -17.32
N ARG A 237 19.97 6.60 -17.71
CA ARG A 237 19.55 5.46 -18.54
C ARG A 237 18.81 4.43 -17.65
N LEU A 238 17.57 4.74 -17.31
CA LEU A 238 16.71 3.91 -16.48
C LEU A 238 15.51 3.42 -17.29
N ALA A 239 15.21 2.13 -17.14
CA ALA A 239 13.98 1.52 -17.61
C ALA A 239 13.29 0.81 -16.42
N PHE A 240 12.04 1.13 -16.16
CA PHE A 240 11.23 0.48 -15.13
C PHE A 240 9.76 0.50 -15.51
N GLY A 241 9.01 -0.44 -14.95
CA GLY A 241 7.57 -0.48 -15.13
C GLY A 241 6.88 0.71 -14.47
N VAL A 242 5.80 1.17 -15.10
CA VAL A 242 4.96 2.24 -14.55
C VAL A 242 3.50 1.81 -14.43
N VAL A 243 2.79 2.41 -13.48
CA VAL A 243 1.35 2.23 -13.29
C VAL A 243 0.72 3.58 -12.97
N ASP A 244 -0.50 3.81 -13.49
CA ASP A 244 -1.27 4.98 -13.11
C ASP A 244 -1.77 4.84 -11.66
N VAL A 245 -1.66 5.90 -10.87
CA VAL A 245 -2.08 5.93 -9.47
C VAL A 245 -3.56 5.59 -9.30
N ARG A 246 -4.38 5.94 -10.31
CA ARG A 246 -5.83 5.66 -10.30
C ARG A 246 -6.11 4.18 -10.47
N ASP A 247 -5.31 3.48 -11.27
CA ASP A 247 -5.41 2.03 -11.45
C ASP A 247 -4.86 1.27 -10.25
N ALA A 248 -3.76 1.75 -9.69
CA ALA A 248 -3.22 1.22 -8.43
C ALA A 248 -4.26 1.35 -7.30
N ALA A 249 -4.89 2.51 -7.13
CA ALA A 249 -5.93 2.73 -6.14
C ALA A 249 -7.19 1.86 -6.40
N ASP A 250 -7.59 1.70 -7.66
CA ASP A 250 -8.70 0.82 -8.04
C ASP A 250 -8.44 -0.64 -7.67
N LEU A 251 -7.22 -1.11 -7.90
CA LEU A 251 -6.83 -2.47 -7.54
C LEU A 251 -6.91 -2.72 -6.03
N HIS A 252 -6.46 -1.75 -5.21
CA HIS A 252 -6.60 -1.83 -3.75
C HIS A 252 -8.07 -1.94 -3.32
N LEU A 253 -8.95 -1.12 -3.90
CA LEU A 253 -10.38 -1.17 -3.63
C LEU A 253 -10.98 -2.52 -4.02
N ARG A 254 -10.67 -3.02 -5.21
CA ARG A 254 -11.17 -4.33 -5.67
C ARG A 254 -10.71 -5.46 -4.76
N ARG A 255 -9.49 -5.43 -4.26
CA ARG A 255 -8.98 -6.45 -3.33
C ARG A 255 -9.61 -6.36 -1.94
N CYS A 256 -10.04 -5.16 -1.54
CA CYS A 256 -10.83 -4.96 -0.33
C CYS A 256 -12.22 -5.59 -0.44
N ALA A 257 -12.94 -5.32 -1.53
CA ALA A 257 -14.37 -5.59 -1.69
C ALA A 257 -14.74 -6.98 -2.22
N ILE A 258 -13.80 -7.74 -2.83
CA ILE A 258 -14.13 -9.02 -3.48
C ILE A 258 -14.44 -10.09 -2.43
N ARG A 259 -15.72 -10.42 -2.27
CA ARG A 259 -16.19 -11.63 -1.58
C ARG A 259 -15.86 -12.87 -2.41
N GLY A 260 -15.06 -13.78 -1.86
CA GLY A 260 -15.11 -15.21 -2.21
C GLY A 260 -14.78 -15.64 -3.64
N ARG A 261 -13.95 -14.94 -4.41
CA ARG A 261 -13.38 -15.47 -5.64
C ARG A 261 -11.90 -15.79 -5.44
N THR A 262 -11.64 -17.07 -5.21
CA THR A 262 -10.34 -17.69 -5.43
C THR A 262 -10.00 -17.58 -6.91
N GLY A 263 -9.04 -16.75 -7.25
CA GLY A 263 -8.56 -16.63 -8.61
C GLY A 263 -7.52 -15.52 -8.69
N SER A 264 -6.30 -15.90 -9.02
CA SER A 264 -5.26 -14.96 -9.42
C SER A 264 -5.77 -14.18 -10.64
N VAL A 265 -6.04 -12.90 -10.49
CA VAL A 265 -6.26 -12.02 -11.63
C VAL A 265 -4.89 -11.50 -12.03
N SER A 266 -4.18 -12.27 -12.85
CA SER A 266 -3.08 -11.73 -13.64
C SER A 266 -3.70 -10.83 -14.71
N SER A 267 -3.63 -9.52 -14.55
CA SER A 267 -3.84 -8.63 -15.67
C SER A 267 -2.64 -8.78 -16.60
N ARG A 268 -2.80 -9.57 -17.66
CA ARG A 268 -1.82 -9.66 -18.74
C ARG A 268 -1.80 -8.32 -19.48
N TYR A 269 -0.88 -7.48 -19.12
CA TYR A 269 -0.51 -6.34 -19.95
C TYR A 269 0.64 -6.81 -20.85
N ARG A 270 0.35 -7.06 -22.13
CA ARG A 270 1.37 -7.23 -23.16
C ARG A 270 1.85 -5.84 -23.56
N GLY A 271 2.89 -5.34 -22.91
CA GLY A 271 3.69 -4.26 -23.44
C GLY A 271 4.88 -4.88 -24.17
N ARG A 272 5.02 -4.63 -25.46
CA ARG A 272 6.29 -4.86 -26.16
C ARG A 272 7.28 -3.79 -25.70
N CYS A 273 8.47 -4.21 -25.31
CA CYS A 273 9.66 -3.36 -25.23
C CYS A 273 10.05 -2.87 -26.61
#